data_548d3684b50161c956052486e643b29f
#
_entry.id   548d3684b50161c956052486e643b29f
#
_cell.length_a   1.000
_cell.length_b   1.000
_cell.length_c   1.000
_cell.angle_alpha   90.00
_cell.angle_beta   90.00
_cell.angle_gamma   90.00
#
_symmetry.space_group_name_H-M   'P 1'
#
loop_
_entity.id
_entity.type
_entity.pdbx_description
1 polymer ?
#
loop_
_entity_poly.entity_id
_entity_poly.type
_entity_poly.pdbx_seq_one_letter_code
_entity_poly.pdbx_strand_id
1 'polypeptide(L)'
;MNSKILRLPANHSGRDFVVGDIHFKTMDLHRGLHALGFDKTKDRVIAVGDVIDRGPGVLDGLKLLGEPWFFSVQGNHEQMLIAAYRENPSVRYASHGADWWLTIADESKSMIIDKLSSLPIAIEIETENGIVGVVHADVPAGVSWPTFVAELDNPAIVDMALWGRDRIKKHHRDGVRDVWRVCTGHTWVPRPVRLGNVLALDITGGGDGSLAIYCVQEDMIYIDGLQASLDQAEHLTEKLQMLEEKTHQLKTSLNANKLIESQIHAIAVDDIVKQVTSMWLELQAGINEQQQLLNALHGLSLVSGERREAKVEELCSKHSGSQTESLVRRLLR
;
A
#
# COMPACT_ATOMS: atom_id res chain seq x y z
N MET A 1 -9.06 -21.03 -20.30
CA MET A 1 -8.03 -20.04 -19.92
C MET A 1 -8.68 -19.11 -18.91
N ASN A 2 -8.08 -18.92 -17.75
CA ASN A 2 -8.60 -17.95 -16.79
C ASN A 2 -8.46 -16.54 -17.38
N SER A 3 -9.47 -15.70 -17.16
CA SER A 3 -9.42 -14.30 -17.59
C SER A 3 -8.29 -13.58 -16.84
N LYS A 4 -7.43 -12.86 -17.57
CA LYS A 4 -6.37 -12.05 -16.96
C LYS A 4 -6.89 -10.80 -16.27
N ILE A 5 -8.15 -10.50 -16.43
CA ILE A 5 -8.86 -9.41 -15.77
C ILE A 5 -10.12 -9.92 -15.08
N LEU A 6 -10.34 -9.44 -13.86
CA LEU A 6 -11.58 -9.60 -13.12
C LEU A 6 -12.30 -8.23 -13.05
N ARG A 7 -13.61 -8.22 -13.34
CA ARG A 7 -14.44 -7.03 -13.20
C ARG A 7 -15.42 -7.20 -12.05
N LEU A 8 -15.34 -6.29 -11.10
CA LEU A 8 -16.23 -6.24 -9.95
C LEU A 8 -17.24 -5.10 -10.16
N PRO A 9 -18.55 -5.40 -10.14
CA PRO A 9 -19.57 -4.36 -10.22
C PRO A 9 -19.50 -3.43 -9.01
N ALA A 10 -20.10 -2.24 -9.13
CA ALA A 10 -20.20 -1.28 -8.03
C ALA A 10 -20.80 -1.92 -6.76
N ASN A 11 -20.17 -1.70 -5.64
CA ASN A 11 -20.64 -2.20 -4.35
C ASN A 11 -21.61 -1.18 -3.72
N HIS A 12 -22.90 -1.37 -3.96
CA HIS A 12 -23.96 -0.50 -3.42
C HIS A 12 -24.36 -0.86 -1.98
N SER A 13 -23.94 -2.00 -1.46
CA SER A 13 -24.33 -2.50 -0.13
C SER A 13 -23.26 -2.36 0.94
N GLY A 14 -22.00 -2.22 0.53
CA GLY A 14 -20.84 -2.16 1.38
C GLY A 14 -19.71 -1.33 0.80
N ARG A 15 -18.50 -1.54 1.31
CA ARG A 15 -17.29 -0.83 0.90
C ARG A 15 -16.31 -1.79 0.24
N ASP A 16 -15.46 -1.24 -0.60
CA ASP A 16 -14.32 -1.91 -1.21
C ASP A 16 -13.03 -1.38 -0.58
N PHE A 17 -12.22 -2.28 -0.05
CA PHE A 17 -10.96 -1.99 0.58
C PHE A 17 -9.82 -2.55 -0.27
N VAL A 18 -9.02 -1.69 -0.88
CA VAL A 18 -7.80 -2.14 -1.58
C VAL A 18 -6.65 -2.13 -0.59
N VAL A 19 -5.95 -3.25 -0.45
CA VAL A 19 -4.84 -3.42 0.48
C VAL A 19 -3.53 -3.63 -0.27
N GLY A 20 -2.45 -3.03 0.23
CA GLY A 20 -1.07 -3.24 -0.25
C GLY A 20 -0.60 -4.69 -0.07
N ASP A 21 0.67 -4.95 -0.37
CA ASP A 21 1.30 -6.26 -0.25
C ASP A 21 1.09 -6.85 1.15
N ILE A 22 0.49 -8.06 1.22
CA ILE A 22 0.11 -8.66 2.51
C ILE A 22 1.23 -9.52 3.08
N HIS A 23 1.91 -10.30 2.24
CA HIS A 23 3.01 -11.16 2.66
C HIS A 23 2.69 -12.00 3.91
N PHE A 24 1.57 -12.72 3.91
CA PHE A 24 1.10 -13.50 5.05
C PHE A 24 0.97 -12.75 6.40
N LYS A 25 0.90 -11.41 6.38
CA LYS A 25 0.61 -10.59 7.56
C LYS A 25 -0.89 -10.53 7.85
N THR A 26 -1.51 -11.68 7.92
CA THR A 26 -2.97 -11.83 8.06
C THR A 26 -3.51 -11.24 9.36
N MET A 27 -2.73 -11.31 10.44
CA MET A 27 -3.10 -10.69 11.72
C MET A 27 -3.20 -9.16 11.61
N ASP A 28 -2.25 -8.54 10.89
CA ASP A 28 -2.25 -7.09 10.67
C ASP A 28 -3.41 -6.68 9.76
N LEU A 29 -3.70 -7.46 8.72
CA LEU A 29 -4.87 -7.27 7.87
C LEU A 29 -6.17 -7.33 8.69
N HIS A 30 -6.36 -8.38 9.47
CA HIS A 30 -7.56 -8.54 10.28
C HIS A 30 -7.71 -7.42 11.30
N ARG A 31 -6.62 -6.99 11.94
CA ARG A 31 -6.63 -5.86 12.87
C ARG A 31 -7.04 -4.56 12.17
N GLY A 32 -6.46 -4.24 11.00
CA GLY A 32 -6.81 -3.06 10.22
C GLY A 32 -8.28 -3.09 9.78
N LEU A 33 -8.75 -4.20 9.24
CA LEU A 33 -10.15 -4.37 8.82
C LEU A 33 -11.13 -4.27 10.00
N HIS A 34 -10.80 -4.85 11.16
CA HIS A 34 -11.60 -4.71 12.36
C HIS A 34 -11.71 -3.26 12.83
N ALA A 35 -10.59 -2.52 12.84
CA ALA A 35 -10.58 -1.10 13.20
C ALA A 35 -11.44 -0.24 12.25
N LEU A 36 -11.57 -0.66 10.97
CA LEU A 36 -12.42 -0.01 9.98
C LEU A 36 -13.88 -0.48 10.00
N GLY A 37 -14.24 -1.38 10.93
CA GLY A 37 -15.58 -1.93 11.02
C GLY A 37 -15.99 -2.74 9.78
N PHE A 38 -15.05 -3.53 9.23
CA PHE A 38 -15.29 -4.38 8.06
C PHE A 38 -16.38 -5.42 8.33
N ASP A 39 -17.34 -5.51 7.41
CA ASP A 39 -18.43 -6.48 7.44
C ASP A 39 -18.31 -7.42 6.23
N LYS A 40 -17.83 -8.63 6.46
CA LYS A 40 -17.61 -9.64 5.42
C LYS A 40 -18.87 -10.06 4.64
N THR A 41 -20.06 -9.65 5.08
CA THR A 41 -21.33 -9.96 4.38
C THR A 41 -21.64 -8.98 3.27
N LYS A 42 -20.98 -7.81 3.24
CA LYS A 42 -21.24 -6.75 2.27
C LYS A 42 -19.98 -6.02 1.78
N ASP A 43 -18.93 -5.94 2.62
CA ASP A 43 -17.67 -5.31 2.23
C ASP A 43 -16.78 -6.30 1.46
N ARG A 44 -15.89 -5.79 0.60
CA ARG A 44 -14.92 -6.57 -0.17
C ARG A 44 -13.50 -6.09 0.13
N VAL A 45 -12.54 -7.02 0.13
CA VAL A 45 -11.11 -6.73 0.20
C VAL A 45 -10.46 -7.11 -1.12
N ILE A 46 -9.66 -6.23 -1.67
CA ILE A 46 -8.94 -6.42 -2.93
C ILE A 46 -7.44 -6.19 -2.68
N ALA A 47 -6.64 -7.26 -2.70
CA ALA A 47 -5.20 -7.18 -2.52
C ALA A 47 -4.51 -6.84 -3.85
N VAL A 48 -3.46 -6.02 -3.77
CA VAL A 48 -2.63 -5.66 -4.94
C VAL A 48 -1.64 -6.77 -5.34
N GLY A 49 -1.80 -7.99 -4.86
CA GLY A 49 -0.88 -9.12 -5.05
C GLY A 49 0.05 -9.32 -3.86
N ASP A 50 1.05 -10.17 -4.02
CA ASP A 50 2.02 -10.53 -2.99
C ASP A 50 1.32 -10.87 -1.65
N VAL A 51 0.32 -11.75 -1.73
CA VAL A 51 -0.39 -12.28 -0.56
C VAL A 51 0.50 -13.26 0.20
N ILE A 52 1.34 -13.99 -0.53
CA ILE A 52 2.21 -15.06 -0.02
C ILE A 52 3.59 -14.55 0.40
N ASP A 53 4.35 -15.45 1.04
CA ASP A 53 5.75 -15.31 1.45
C ASP A 53 5.99 -14.41 2.68
N ARG A 54 7.18 -14.52 3.26
CA ARG A 54 7.77 -13.66 4.31
C ARG A 54 7.10 -13.71 5.68
N GLY A 55 5.79 -13.53 5.76
CA GLY A 55 5.08 -13.41 7.03
C GLY A 55 4.70 -14.76 7.66
N PRO A 56 4.26 -14.75 8.94
CA PRO A 56 4.00 -15.97 9.69
C PRO A 56 2.63 -16.61 9.44
N GLY A 57 1.67 -15.87 8.84
CA GLY A 57 0.27 -16.28 8.74
C GLY A 57 -0.05 -17.16 7.53
N VAL A 58 0.78 -18.16 7.24
CA VAL A 58 0.71 -19.00 6.02
C VAL A 58 -0.68 -19.63 5.83
N LEU A 59 -1.17 -20.36 6.82
CA LEU A 59 -2.44 -21.09 6.70
C LEU A 59 -3.63 -20.12 6.52
N ASP A 60 -3.61 -19.02 7.24
CA ASP A 60 -4.68 -18.03 7.17
C ASP A 60 -4.61 -17.25 5.84
N GLY A 61 -3.42 -16.92 5.34
CA GLY A 61 -3.24 -16.30 4.03
C GLY A 61 -3.72 -17.20 2.88
N LEU A 62 -3.42 -18.49 2.95
CA LEU A 62 -3.94 -19.44 1.96
C LEU A 62 -5.48 -19.59 2.05
N LYS A 63 -6.07 -19.52 3.24
CA LYS A 63 -7.53 -19.52 3.42
C LYS A 63 -8.17 -18.26 2.85
N LEU A 64 -7.56 -17.06 3.06
CA LEU A 64 -8.07 -15.81 2.51
C LEU A 64 -8.34 -15.90 1.00
N LEU A 65 -7.44 -16.53 0.25
CA LEU A 65 -7.62 -16.74 -1.19
C LEU A 65 -8.89 -17.52 -1.56
N GLY A 66 -9.53 -18.21 -0.62
CA GLY A 66 -10.79 -18.93 -0.77
C GLY A 66 -12.02 -18.18 -0.29
N GLU A 67 -11.86 -17.05 0.39
CA GLU A 67 -12.97 -16.30 0.97
C GLU A 67 -13.75 -15.54 -0.11
N PRO A 68 -15.09 -15.55 -0.07
CA PRO A 68 -15.91 -14.93 -1.11
C PRO A 68 -15.84 -13.39 -1.13
N TRP A 69 -15.38 -12.79 -0.05
CA TRP A 69 -15.22 -11.34 0.11
C TRP A 69 -13.79 -10.88 -0.17
N PHE A 70 -12.85 -11.81 -0.45
CA PHE A 70 -11.45 -11.52 -0.69
C PHE A 70 -11.06 -11.77 -2.14
N PHE A 71 -10.49 -10.77 -2.78
CA PHE A 71 -9.98 -10.80 -4.15
C PHE A 71 -8.50 -10.39 -4.15
N SER A 72 -7.75 -10.86 -5.11
CA SER A 72 -6.36 -10.45 -5.29
C SER A 72 -5.99 -10.47 -6.76
N VAL A 73 -5.15 -9.54 -7.19
CA VAL A 73 -4.37 -9.73 -8.40
C VAL A 73 -3.19 -10.66 -8.12
N GLN A 74 -2.59 -11.22 -9.15
CA GLN A 74 -1.33 -11.95 -9.04
C GLN A 74 -0.19 -10.96 -8.83
N GLY A 75 0.67 -11.19 -7.84
CA GLY A 75 1.93 -10.47 -7.65
C GLY A 75 3.12 -11.24 -8.20
N ASN A 76 4.30 -10.64 -8.13
CA ASN A 76 5.52 -11.28 -8.60
C ASN A 76 5.93 -12.47 -7.71
N HIS A 77 5.58 -12.47 -6.42
CA HIS A 77 5.82 -13.62 -5.54
C HIS A 77 4.98 -14.84 -5.95
N GLU A 78 3.71 -14.65 -6.25
CA GLU A 78 2.86 -15.70 -6.81
C GLU A 78 3.43 -16.21 -8.13
N GLN A 79 3.84 -15.30 -9.05
CA GLN A 79 4.43 -15.67 -10.35
C GLN A 79 5.70 -16.51 -10.19
N MET A 80 6.62 -16.11 -9.29
CA MET A 80 7.86 -16.83 -9.04
C MET A 80 7.62 -18.26 -8.55
N LEU A 81 6.71 -18.44 -7.59
CA LEU A 81 6.38 -19.76 -7.06
C LEU A 81 5.71 -20.64 -8.14
N ILE A 82 4.77 -20.09 -8.90
CA ILE A 82 4.10 -20.80 -10.01
C ILE A 82 5.13 -21.24 -11.06
N ALA A 83 6.03 -20.35 -11.45
CA ALA A 83 7.06 -20.65 -12.44
C ALA A 83 8.00 -21.77 -11.95
N ALA A 84 8.51 -21.66 -10.73
CA ALA A 84 9.37 -22.67 -10.13
C ALA A 84 8.70 -24.06 -10.06
N TYR A 85 7.43 -24.09 -9.64
CA TYR A 85 6.69 -25.35 -9.56
C TYR A 85 6.40 -25.97 -10.93
N ARG A 86 6.08 -25.15 -11.93
CA ARG A 86 5.82 -25.62 -13.30
C ARG A 86 7.07 -26.17 -13.98
N GLU A 87 8.23 -25.56 -13.69
CA GLU A 87 9.52 -26.06 -14.18
C GLU A 87 9.89 -27.40 -13.51
N ASN A 88 9.67 -27.50 -12.20
CA ASN A 88 9.93 -28.72 -11.44
C ASN A 88 8.92 -28.84 -10.26
N PRO A 89 7.87 -29.70 -10.37
CA PRO A 89 6.90 -29.90 -9.28
C PRO A 89 7.51 -30.38 -7.96
N SER A 90 8.70 -30.98 -7.99
CA SER A 90 9.43 -31.40 -6.79
C SER A 90 10.35 -30.31 -6.24
N VAL A 91 10.26 -29.08 -6.75
CA VAL A 91 11.13 -27.98 -6.34
C VAL A 91 10.98 -27.67 -4.85
N ARG A 92 12.14 -27.59 -4.20
CA ARG A 92 12.26 -27.09 -2.82
C ARG A 92 12.52 -25.58 -2.88
N TYR A 93 11.48 -24.83 -3.24
CA TYR A 93 11.58 -23.40 -3.40
C TYR A 93 11.50 -22.71 -2.02
N ALA A 94 12.54 -21.95 -1.67
CA ALA A 94 12.65 -21.24 -0.39
C ALA A 94 13.22 -19.82 -0.54
N SER A 95 13.35 -19.30 -1.78
CA SER A 95 13.86 -17.96 -2.01
C SER A 95 12.78 -16.90 -1.71
N HIS A 96 13.22 -15.68 -1.45
CA HIS A 96 12.34 -14.52 -1.24
C HIS A 96 11.33 -14.65 -0.07
N GLY A 97 11.64 -15.48 0.94
CA GLY A 97 10.78 -15.71 2.09
C GLY A 97 9.72 -16.80 1.89
N ALA A 98 9.93 -17.69 0.91
CA ALA A 98 9.04 -18.82 0.61
C ALA A 98 9.43 -20.12 1.36
N ASP A 99 10.12 -20.03 2.51
CA ASP A 99 10.48 -21.20 3.32
C ASP A 99 9.26 -22.04 3.74
N TRP A 100 8.11 -21.41 3.89
CA TRP A 100 6.83 -22.04 4.17
C TRP A 100 6.46 -23.13 3.15
N TRP A 101 6.87 -22.97 1.89
CA TRP A 101 6.60 -23.93 0.82
C TRP A 101 7.21 -25.31 1.11
N LEU A 102 8.32 -25.33 1.86
CA LEU A 102 8.96 -26.57 2.29
C LEU A 102 8.16 -27.34 3.34
N THR A 103 7.24 -26.67 4.02
CA THR A 103 6.39 -27.26 5.06
C THR A 103 5.04 -27.74 4.52
N ILE A 104 4.70 -27.40 3.27
CA ILE A 104 3.46 -27.82 2.63
C ILE A 104 3.56 -29.29 2.17
N ALA A 105 2.53 -30.07 2.50
CA ALA A 105 2.41 -31.43 2.04
C ALA A 105 2.30 -31.48 0.49
N ASP A 106 3.00 -32.41 -0.15
CA ASP A 106 3.11 -32.48 -1.60
C ASP A 106 1.73 -32.60 -2.28
N GLU A 107 0.78 -33.28 -1.63
CA GLU A 107 -0.59 -33.45 -2.11
C GLU A 107 -1.36 -32.11 -2.21
N SER A 108 -0.98 -31.13 -1.39
CA SER A 108 -1.62 -29.82 -1.34
C SER A 108 -1.00 -28.81 -2.32
N LYS A 109 0.22 -29.04 -2.77
CA LYS A 109 0.98 -28.09 -3.60
C LYS A 109 0.30 -27.77 -4.90
N SER A 110 -0.19 -28.79 -5.62
CA SER A 110 -0.91 -28.60 -6.89
C SER A 110 -2.13 -27.68 -6.72
N MET A 111 -2.94 -27.92 -5.69
CA MET A 111 -4.14 -27.12 -5.41
C MET A 111 -3.78 -25.66 -5.11
N ILE A 112 -2.72 -25.41 -4.36
CA ILE A 112 -2.23 -24.05 -4.07
C ILE A 112 -1.79 -23.36 -5.37
N ILE A 113 -1.00 -24.04 -6.20
CA ILE A 113 -0.53 -23.52 -7.49
C ILE A 113 -1.68 -23.22 -8.44
N ASP A 114 -2.70 -24.11 -8.50
CA ASP A 114 -3.90 -23.87 -9.30
C ASP A 114 -4.64 -22.63 -8.83
N LYS A 115 -4.77 -22.45 -7.52
CA LYS A 115 -5.38 -21.26 -6.93
C LYS A 115 -4.60 -19.99 -7.26
N LEU A 116 -3.29 -19.96 -7.04
CA LEU A 116 -2.44 -18.81 -7.38
C LEU A 116 -2.45 -18.53 -8.89
N SER A 117 -2.43 -19.57 -9.73
CA SER A 117 -2.52 -19.43 -11.20
C SER A 117 -3.88 -18.93 -11.68
N SER A 118 -4.91 -19.01 -10.85
CA SER A 118 -6.25 -18.50 -11.17
C SER A 118 -6.43 -17.01 -10.90
N LEU A 119 -5.47 -16.38 -10.19
CA LEU A 119 -5.53 -14.96 -9.89
C LEU A 119 -5.38 -14.13 -11.18
N PRO A 120 -6.19 -13.07 -11.36
CA PRO A 120 -6.08 -12.18 -12.50
C PRO A 120 -4.82 -11.32 -12.41
N ILE A 121 -4.36 -10.75 -13.52
CA ILE A 121 -3.27 -9.76 -13.56
C ILE A 121 -3.79 -8.37 -13.17
N ALA A 122 -5.04 -8.07 -13.49
CA ALA A 122 -5.69 -6.81 -13.13
C ALA A 122 -7.11 -7.04 -12.62
N ILE A 123 -7.59 -6.14 -11.75
CA ILE A 123 -8.99 -6.08 -11.31
C ILE A 123 -9.52 -4.68 -11.63
N GLU A 124 -10.75 -4.61 -12.12
CA GLU A 124 -11.53 -3.39 -12.27
C GLU A 124 -12.66 -3.38 -11.23
N ILE A 125 -12.78 -2.27 -10.51
CA ILE A 125 -13.89 -2.02 -9.57
C ILE A 125 -14.70 -0.87 -10.14
N GLU A 126 -15.96 -1.10 -10.47
CA GLU A 126 -16.88 -0.05 -10.90
C GLU A 126 -17.24 0.84 -9.71
N THR A 127 -17.24 2.16 -9.90
CA THR A 127 -17.67 3.15 -8.91
C THR A 127 -18.45 4.28 -9.57
N GLU A 128 -19.10 5.11 -8.78
CA GLU A 128 -19.78 6.33 -9.28
C GLU A 128 -18.80 7.34 -9.91
N ASN A 129 -17.53 7.33 -9.49
CA ASN A 129 -16.49 8.22 -9.99
C ASN A 129 -15.75 7.65 -11.23
N GLY A 130 -16.07 6.44 -11.66
CA GLY A 130 -15.39 5.72 -12.73
C GLY A 130 -14.72 4.43 -12.23
N ILE A 131 -13.82 3.89 -13.02
CA ILE A 131 -13.14 2.62 -12.70
C ILE A 131 -11.99 2.86 -11.72
N VAL A 132 -11.89 2.01 -10.70
CA VAL A 132 -10.66 1.81 -9.92
C VAL A 132 -9.98 0.56 -10.46
N GLY A 133 -8.80 0.73 -11.05
CA GLY A 133 -7.94 -0.36 -11.50
C GLY A 133 -7.03 -0.83 -10.38
N VAL A 134 -6.83 -2.14 -10.27
CA VAL A 134 -5.86 -2.73 -9.34
C VAL A 134 -4.90 -3.58 -10.15
N VAL A 135 -3.61 -3.36 -9.98
CA VAL A 135 -2.52 -4.09 -10.62
C VAL A 135 -1.35 -4.17 -9.64
N HIS A 136 -0.54 -5.23 -9.72
CA HIS A 136 0.50 -5.42 -8.70
C HIS A 136 1.57 -4.33 -8.72
N ALA A 137 2.21 -4.05 -9.85
CA ALA A 137 3.37 -3.15 -9.91
C ALA A 137 3.08 -1.82 -10.62
N ASP A 138 2.91 -1.81 -11.93
CA ASP A 138 2.68 -0.56 -12.66
C ASP A 138 1.92 -0.77 -13.98
N VAL A 139 1.41 0.33 -14.52
CA VAL A 139 0.91 0.46 -15.89
C VAL A 139 1.97 1.21 -16.70
N PRO A 140 2.33 0.76 -17.92
CA PRO A 140 3.34 1.42 -18.72
C PRO A 140 3.05 2.91 -18.94
N ALA A 141 4.08 3.76 -18.86
CA ALA A 141 3.94 5.20 -19.05
C ALA A 141 3.30 5.52 -20.41
N GLY A 142 2.35 6.47 -20.43
CA GLY A 142 1.65 6.89 -21.64
C GLY A 142 0.55 5.93 -22.13
N VAL A 143 0.42 4.74 -21.57
CA VAL A 143 -0.63 3.77 -21.90
C VAL A 143 -1.90 4.11 -21.11
N SER A 144 -3.06 4.10 -21.76
CA SER A 144 -4.34 4.25 -21.06
C SER A 144 -4.76 2.94 -20.39
N TRP A 145 -5.60 3.01 -19.36
CA TRP A 145 -6.08 1.82 -18.67
C TRP A 145 -6.81 0.82 -19.58
N PRO A 146 -7.75 1.24 -20.46
CA PRO A 146 -8.39 0.32 -21.39
C PRO A 146 -7.39 -0.35 -22.34
N THR A 147 -6.37 0.39 -22.82
CA THR A 147 -5.33 -0.17 -23.69
C THR A 147 -4.49 -1.19 -22.92
N PHE A 148 -4.07 -0.86 -21.69
CA PHE A 148 -3.34 -1.78 -20.81
C PHE A 148 -4.10 -3.10 -20.61
N VAL A 149 -5.39 -3.00 -20.29
CA VAL A 149 -6.26 -4.18 -20.08
C VAL A 149 -6.40 -5.01 -21.36
N ALA A 150 -6.55 -4.36 -22.52
CA ALA A 150 -6.68 -5.06 -23.80
C ALA A 150 -5.38 -5.80 -24.22
N GLU A 151 -4.23 -5.33 -23.73
CA GLU A 151 -2.92 -5.88 -24.06
C GLU A 151 -2.36 -6.86 -23.00
N LEU A 152 -3.14 -7.30 -22.03
CA LEU A 152 -2.68 -8.23 -20.99
C LEU A 152 -2.24 -9.61 -21.54
N ASP A 153 -2.47 -9.90 -22.81
CA ASP A 153 -1.89 -11.09 -23.46
C ASP A 153 -0.43 -10.90 -23.91
N ASN A 154 0.04 -9.66 -23.97
CA ASN A 154 1.42 -9.33 -24.29
C ASN A 154 2.32 -9.59 -23.07
N PRO A 155 3.35 -10.47 -23.17
CA PRO A 155 4.24 -10.77 -22.05
C PRO A 155 4.96 -9.54 -21.48
N ALA A 156 5.31 -8.56 -22.33
CA ALA A 156 5.98 -7.34 -21.88
C ALA A 156 5.06 -6.46 -21.02
N ILE A 157 3.76 -6.43 -21.31
CA ILE A 157 2.76 -5.73 -20.51
C ILE A 157 2.56 -6.45 -19.17
N VAL A 158 2.52 -7.78 -19.18
CA VAL A 158 2.41 -8.59 -17.95
C VAL A 158 3.67 -8.41 -17.08
N ASP A 159 4.85 -8.38 -17.70
CA ASP A 159 6.10 -8.12 -16.97
C ASP A 159 6.08 -6.75 -16.28
N MET A 160 5.63 -5.71 -16.98
CA MET A 160 5.45 -4.38 -16.38
C MET A 160 4.42 -4.40 -15.25
N ALA A 161 3.29 -5.09 -15.44
CA ALA A 161 2.23 -5.22 -14.44
C ALA A 161 2.69 -5.90 -13.15
N LEU A 162 3.68 -6.80 -13.22
CA LEU A 162 4.19 -7.59 -12.10
C LEU A 162 5.53 -7.08 -11.52
N TRP A 163 6.33 -6.37 -12.31
CA TRP A 163 7.71 -6.02 -11.94
C TRP A 163 8.07 -4.54 -12.13
N GLY A 164 7.18 -3.73 -12.73
CA GLY A 164 7.42 -2.32 -13.03
C GLY A 164 7.73 -1.51 -11.77
N ARG A 165 8.79 -0.67 -11.82
CA ARG A 165 9.19 0.19 -10.68
C ARG A 165 9.44 1.63 -11.10
N ASP A 166 9.36 1.93 -12.39
CA ASP A 166 9.81 3.20 -12.95
C ASP A 166 8.98 4.37 -12.45
N ARG A 167 7.66 4.22 -12.32
CA ARG A 167 6.78 5.27 -11.80
C ARG A 167 7.22 5.74 -10.41
N ILE A 168 7.44 4.81 -9.50
CA ILE A 168 7.85 5.11 -8.12
C ILE A 168 9.28 5.63 -8.09
N LYS A 169 10.23 4.92 -8.74
CA LYS A 169 11.66 5.31 -8.71
C LYS A 169 11.97 6.64 -9.38
N LYS A 170 11.22 7.00 -10.43
CA LYS A 170 11.40 8.24 -11.18
C LYS A 170 10.38 9.31 -10.82
N HIS A 171 9.50 9.05 -9.83
CA HIS A 171 8.43 9.96 -9.39
C HIS A 171 7.55 10.47 -10.54
N HIS A 172 7.19 9.59 -11.49
CA HIS A 172 6.33 9.97 -12.60
C HIS A 172 4.92 10.30 -12.13
N ARG A 173 4.54 11.57 -12.23
CA ARG A 173 3.22 12.08 -11.82
C ARG A 173 2.19 12.06 -12.93
N ASP A 174 2.58 11.68 -14.14
CA ASP A 174 1.64 11.46 -15.23
C ASP A 174 0.73 10.29 -14.84
N GLY A 175 -0.53 10.59 -14.59
CA GLY A 175 -1.51 9.58 -14.25
C GLY A 175 -1.72 8.56 -15.37
N VAL A 176 -2.52 7.54 -15.09
CA VAL A 176 -3.04 6.62 -16.09
C VAL A 176 -4.35 7.18 -16.63
N ARG A 177 -4.48 7.32 -17.95
CA ARG A 177 -5.69 7.88 -18.58
C ARG A 177 -6.85 6.89 -18.56
N ASP A 178 -8.06 7.42 -18.63
CA ASP A 178 -9.32 6.68 -18.79
C ASP A 178 -9.60 5.71 -17.63
N VAL A 179 -9.15 6.08 -16.43
CA VAL A 179 -9.40 5.39 -15.16
C VAL A 179 -9.40 6.42 -14.02
N TRP A 180 -10.27 6.27 -13.05
CA TRP A 180 -10.34 7.21 -11.92
C TRP A 180 -9.14 7.08 -10.99
N ARG A 181 -8.85 5.86 -10.51
CA ARG A 181 -7.71 5.52 -9.66
C ARG A 181 -7.04 4.25 -10.17
N VAL A 182 -5.74 4.11 -9.92
CA VAL A 182 -5.01 2.86 -10.03
C VAL A 182 -4.32 2.57 -8.70
N CYS A 183 -4.56 1.39 -8.12
CA CYS A 183 -3.91 0.95 -6.89
C CYS A 183 -2.80 -0.04 -7.23
N THR A 184 -1.61 0.17 -6.64
CA THR A 184 -0.41 -0.65 -6.88
C THR A 184 0.31 -0.99 -5.57
N GLY A 185 1.15 -2.03 -5.61
CA GLY A 185 2.07 -2.46 -4.56
C GLY A 185 3.50 -2.57 -5.05
N HIS A 186 4.16 -3.72 -4.75
CA HIS A 186 5.44 -4.17 -5.29
C HIS A 186 6.66 -3.31 -4.95
N THR A 187 6.56 -2.02 -5.12
CA THR A 187 7.67 -1.09 -4.82
C THR A 187 7.43 -0.47 -3.47
N TRP A 188 8.26 -0.89 -2.51
CA TRP A 188 8.18 -0.36 -1.16
C TRP A 188 8.32 1.15 -1.13
N VAL A 189 7.43 1.78 -0.37
CA VAL A 189 7.44 3.20 -0.04
C VAL A 189 7.28 3.37 1.47
N PRO A 190 7.93 4.35 2.11
CA PRO A 190 7.84 4.54 3.56
C PRO A 190 6.42 4.95 4.02
N ARG A 191 5.60 5.44 3.12
CA ARG A 191 4.18 5.81 3.29
C ARG A 191 3.45 5.61 1.96
N PRO A 192 2.11 5.47 1.96
CA PRO A 192 1.36 5.47 0.71
C PRO A 192 1.63 6.74 -0.09
N VAL A 193 1.86 6.60 -1.39
CA VAL A 193 2.20 7.70 -2.29
C VAL A 193 1.16 7.79 -3.40
N ARG A 194 0.74 9.03 -3.73
CA ARG A 194 -0.10 9.31 -4.88
C ARG A 194 0.71 9.99 -5.98
N LEU A 195 0.80 9.36 -7.14
CA LEU A 195 1.46 9.89 -8.33
C LEU A 195 0.41 10.06 -9.44
N GLY A 196 -0.11 11.26 -9.59
CA GLY A 196 -1.31 11.53 -10.38
C GLY A 196 -2.52 10.84 -9.79
N ASN A 197 -3.13 9.89 -10.52
CA ASN A 197 -4.23 9.04 -10.04
C ASN A 197 -3.78 7.63 -9.61
N VAL A 198 -2.46 7.35 -9.53
CA VAL A 198 -1.91 6.08 -9.08
C VAL A 198 -1.58 6.15 -7.59
N LEU A 199 -2.08 5.17 -6.82
CA LEU A 199 -1.85 5.01 -5.39
C LEU A 199 -0.91 3.83 -5.16
N ALA A 200 0.31 4.09 -4.68
CA ALA A 200 1.27 3.08 -4.26
C ALA A 200 1.03 2.73 -2.78
N LEU A 201 0.68 1.48 -2.50
CA LEU A 201 0.19 1.02 -1.20
C LEU A 201 1.15 0.07 -0.48
N ASP A 202 2.26 -0.39 -1.12
CA ASP A 202 3.23 -1.25 -0.44
C ASP A 202 4.10 -0.45 0.53
N ILE A 203 3.69 -0.42 1.79
CA ILE A 203 4.47 0.12 2.90
C ILE A 203 5.10 -0.96 3.78
N THR A 204 4.84 -2.23 3.46
CA THR A 204 5.33 -3.36 4.26
C THR A 204 6.80 -3.67 4.02
N GLY A 205 7.29 -3.41 2.81
CA GLY A 205 8.64 -3.80 2.37
C GLY A 205 8.95 -5.28 2.58
N GLY A 206 7.94 -6.08 2.92
CA GLY A 206 8.10 -7.47 3.37
C GLY A 206 8.72 -7.62 4.77
N GLY A 207 8.92 -6.52 5.52
CA GLY A 207 9.38 -6.49 6.91
C GLY A 207 8.23 -6.34 7.92
N ASP A 208 8.51 -5.71 9.06
CA ASP A 208 7.52 -5.49 10.15
C ASP A 208 6.63 -4.26 9.91
N GLY A 209 6.55 -3.77 8.67
CA GLY A 209 5.76 -2.59 8.32
C GLY A 209 4.25 -2.82 8.44
N SER A 210 3.54 -1.72 8.65
CA SER A 210 2.07 -1.69 8.68
C SER A 210 1.46 -1.94 7.29
N LEU A 211 0.17 -2.27 7.23
CA LEU A 211 -0.57 -2.38 5.98
C LEU A 211 -1.29 -1.07 5.66
N ALA A 212 -1.18 -0.62 4.40
CA ALA A 212 -2.01 0.44 3.88
C ALA A 212 -3.29 -0.15 3.29
N ILE A 213 -4.44 0.41 3.67
CA ILE A 213 -5.76 0.01 3.22
C ILE A 213 -6.47 1.24 2.64
N TYR A 214 -6.78 1.22 1.35
CA TYR A 214 -7.53 2.26 0.67
C TYR A 214 -9.02 1.91 0.62
N CYS A 215 -9.87 2.75 1.20
CA CYS A 215 -11.31 2.64 1.08
C CYS A 215 -11.78 3.38 -0.18
N VAL A 216 -12.30 2.63 -1.14
CA VAL A 216 -12.68 3.15 -2.47
C VAL A 216 -13.81 4.17 -2.38
N GLN A 217 -14.86 3.90 -1.60
CA GLN A 217 -16.04 4.75 -1.48
C GLN A 217 -15.77 6.06 -0.73
N GLU A 218 -14.75 6.06 0.13
CA GLU A 218 -14.35 7.23 0.91
C GLU A 218 -13.21 8.03 0.23
N ASP A 219 -12.55 7.47 -0.80
CA ASP A 219 -11.29 7.94 -1.42
C ASP A 219 -10.20 8.23 -0.37
N MET A 220 -10.08 7.33 0.62
CA MET A 220 -9.20 7.54 1.78
C MET A 220 -8.31 6.34 2.05
N ILE A 221 -7.07 6.60 2.49
CA ILE A 221 -6.12 5.57 2.89
C ILE A 221 -6.03 5.52 4.42
N TYR A 222 -5.95 4.30 4.93
CA TYR A 222 -5.78 3.99 6.34
C TYR A 222 -4.52 3.17 6.55
N ILE A 223 -3.82 3.44 7.65
CA ILE A 223 -2.67 2.64 8.10
C ILE A 223 -3.01 2.19 9.53
N ASP A 224 -2.99 0.89 9.78
CA ASP A 224 -3.38 0.30 11.08
C ASP A 224 -4.75 0.80 11.61
N GLY A 225 -5.68 1.05 10.70
CA GLY A 225 -7.01 1.56 11.02
C GLY A 225 -7.09 3.08 11.26
N LEU A 226 -5.97 3.80 11.15
CA LEU A 226 -5.93 5.26 11.26
C LEU A 226 -5.86 5.88 9.87
N GLN A 227 -6.63 6.96 9.64
CA GLN A 227 -6.60 7.69 8.39
C GLN A 227 -5.21 8.25 8.12
N ALA A 228 -4.63 7.92 6.97
CA ALA A 228 -3.38 8.51 6.49
C ALA A 228 -3.66 9.82 5.77
N SER A 229 -2.99 10.90 6.19
CA SER A 229 -3.05 12.16 5.46
C SER A 229 -2.18 12.08 4.20
N LEU A 230 -2.81 11.91 3.04
CA LEU A 230 -2.12 11.95 1.74
C LEU A 230 -1.53 13.35 1.48
N ASP A 231 -2.20 14.41 1.91
CA ASP A 231 -1.76 15.78 1.66
C ASP A 231 -0.43 16.11 2.37
N GLN A 232 -0.23 15.62 3.59
CA GLN A 232 1.06 15.76 4.28
C GLN A 232 2.15 14.92 3.64
N ALA A 233 1.84 13.71 3.17
CA ALA A 233 2.78 12.86 2.47
C ALA A 233 3.16 13.44 1.09
N GLU A 234 2.20 14.01 0.36
CA GLU A 234 2.45 14.69 -0.92
C GLU A 234 3.37 15.91 -0.73
N HIS A 235 3.08 16.76 0.25
CA HIS A 235 3.89 17.94 0.56
C HIS A 235 5.33 17.58 1.01
N LEU A 236 5.50 16.53 1.83
CA LEU A 236 6.82 16.02 2.23
C LEU A 236 7.58 15.40 1.07
N THR A 237 6.89 14.68 0.17
CA THR A 237 7.49 14.11 -1.03
C THR A 237 7.93 15.20 -2.00
N GLU A 238 7.15 16.27 -2.18
CA GLU A 238 7.54 17.45 -2.95
C GLU A 238 8.76 18.14 -2.39
N LYS A 239 8.80 18.35 -1.07
CA LYS A 239 9.98 18.93 -0.41
C LYS A 239 11.21 18.06 -0.56
N LEU A 240 11.10 16.73 -0.42
CA LEU A 240 12.22 15.80 -0.63
C LEU A 240 12.73 15.83 -2.07
N GLN A 241 11.84 15.81 -3.04
CA GLN A 241 12.20 15.90 -4.45
C GLN A 241 12.91 17.23 -4.78
N MET A 242 12.39 18.35 -4.27
CA MET A 242 13.07 19.65 -4.41
C MET A 242 14.48 19.65 -3.78
N LEU A 243 14.67 18.97 -2.65
CA LEU A 243 15.97 18.84 -1.99
C LEU A 243 16.92 17.95 -2.78
N GLU A 244 16.43 16.85 -3.37
CA GLU A 244 17.21 15.97 -4.25
C GLU A 244 17.64 16.70 -5.53
N GLU A 245 16.75 17.46 -6.18
CA GLU A 245 17.08 18.29 -7.34
C GLU A 245 18.10 19.37 -7.00
N LYS A 246 17.94 20.08 -5.87
CA LYS A 246 18.91 21.04 -5.37
C LYS A 246 20.28 20.39 -5.09
N THR A 247 20.26 19.23 -4.46
CA THR A 247 21.49 18.47 -4.16
C THR A 247 22.18 18.03 -5.45
N HIS A 248 21.43 17.60 -6.48
CA HIS A 248 21.95 17.24 -7.78
C HIS A 248 22.53 18.45 -8.52
N GLN A 249 21.84 19.60 -8.51
CA GLN A 249 22.31 20.86 -9.08
C GLN A 249 23.61 21.35 -8.40
N LEU A 250 23.68 21.26 -7.07
CA LEU A 250 24.89 21.61 -6.30
C LEU A 250 26.04 20.67 -6.63
N LYS A 251 25.83 19.37 -6.72
CA LYS A 251 26.84 18.39 -7.15
C LYS A 251 27.35 18.68 -8.58
N THR A 252 26.45 19.03 -9.49
CA THR A 252 26.79 19.36 -10.88
C THR A 252 27.59 20.66 -10.96
N SER A 253 27.19 21.69 -10.20
CA SER A 253 27.91 22.97 -10.11
C SER A 253 29.28 22.82 -9.43
N LEU A 254 29.41 21.95 -8.44
CA LEU A 254 30.67 21.61 -7.78
C LEU A 254 31.67 20.95 -8.75
N ASN A 255 31.19 20.01 -9.57
CA ASN A 255 32.02 19.33 -10.56
C ASN A 255 32.49 20.29 -11.70
N ALA A 256 31.73 21.37 -11.92
CA ALA A 256 32.07 22.38 -12.93
C ALA A 256 33.09 23.45 -12.45
N ASN A 257 33.23 23.66 -11.12
CA ASN A 257 34.03 24.75 -10.54
C ASN A 257 34.95 24.26 -9.40
N LYS A 258 36.06 23.61 -9.74
CA LYS A 258 37.08 23.11 -8.80
C LYS A 258 37.80 24.16 -7.94
N LEU A 259 37.54 25.48 -8.11
CA LEU A 259 38.35 26.54 -7.48
C LEU A 259 37.66 27.37 -6.37
N ILE A 260 36.37 27.11 -6.04
CA ILE A 260 35.63 27.87 -4.99
C ILE A 260 35.11 26.93 -3.89
N GLU A 261 35.81 25.83 -3.68
CA GLU A 261 35.27 24.64 -3.01
C GLU A 261 35.03 24.74 -1.47
N SER A 262 35.66 25.64 -0.72
CA SER A 262 35.65 25.47 0.76
C SER A 262 34.59 26.30 1.49
N GLN A 263 34.15 27.44 0.97
CA GLN A 263 33.23 28.33 1.71
C GLN A 263 31.76 28.18 1.31
N ILE A 264 31.48 27.96 0.03
CA ILE A 264 30.10 27.78 -0.50
C ILE A 264 29.57 26.40 -0.08
N HIS A 265 30.44 25.40 -0.01
CA HIS A 265 30.09 24.03 0.39
C HIS A 265 29.55 23.95 1.81
N ALA A 266 30.18 24.65 2.75
CA ALA A 266 29.78 24.63 4.17
C ALA A 266 28.38 25.27 4.38
N ILE A 267 28.09 26.38 3.71
CA ILE A 267 26.83 27.12 3.86
C ILE A 267 25.66 26.35 3.23
N ALA A 268 25.85 25.78 2.04
CA ALA A 268 24.80 25.05 1.34
C ALA A 268 24.47 23.71 2.03
N VAL A 269 25.48 23.02 2.58
CA VAL A 269 25.27 21.78 3.35
C VAL A 269 24.57 22.08 4.67
N ASP A 270 24.95 23.15 5.37
CA ASP A 270 24.31 23.56 6.63
C ASP A 270 22.82 23.90 6.44
N ASP A 271 22.49 24.55 5.33
CA ASP A 271 21.10 24.90 5.00
C ASP A 271 20.25 23.67 4.67
N ILE A 272 20.81 22.71 3.91
CA ILE A 272 20.18 21.42 3.61
C ILE A 272 19.98 20.60 4.90
N VAL A 273 21.01 20.54 5.76
CA VAL A 273 20.94 19.84 7.06
C VAL A 273 19.85 20.45 7.93
N LYS A 274 19.75 21.78 8.01
CA LYS A 274 18.68 22.47 8.76
C LYS A 274 17.29 22.13 8.23
N GLN A 275 17.11 22.14 6.90
CA GLN A 275 15.82 21.82 6.28
C GLN A 275 15.43 20.35 6.52
N VAL A 276 16.36 19.40 6.35
CA VAL A 276 16.13 17.97 6.62
C VAL A 276 15.82 17.75 8.10
N THR A 277 16.54 18.42 9.00
CA THR A 277 16.30 18.33 10.45
C THR A 277 14.91 18.85 10.82
N SER A 278 14.51 20.00 10.25
CA SER A 278 13.16 20.56 10.48
C SER A 278 12.07 19.60 10.00
N MET A 279 12.21 19.04 8.80
CA MET A 279 11.26 18.06 8.26
C MET A 279 11.19 16.79 9.12
N TRP A 280 12.34 16.32 9.63
CA TRP A 280 12.38 15.15 10.51
C TRP A 280 11.68 15.41 11.85
N LEU A 281 11.87 16.63 12.44
CA LEU A 281 11.18 17.03 13.65
C LEU A 281 9.66 17.15 13.46
N GLU A 282 9.21 17.73 12.33
CA GLU A 282 7.79 17.79 11.98
C GLU A 282 7.18 16.38 11.83
N LEU A 283 7.92 15.46 11.19
CA LEU A 283 7.53 14.06 11.04
C LEU A 283 7.41 13.36 12.40
N GLN A 284 8.41 13.53 13.27
CA GLN A 284 8.41 12.94 14.63
C GLN A 284 7.28 13.49 15.50
N ALA A 285 6.97 14.79 15.39
CA ALA A 285 5.83 15.39 16.08
C ALA A 285 4.51 14.75 15.64
N GLY A 286 4.30 14.56 14.34
CA GLY A 286 3.11 13.88 13.81
C GLY A 286 2.99 12.44 14.28
N ILE A 287 4.10 11.67 14.28
CA ILE A 287 4.13 10.29 14.78
C ILE A 287 3.82 10.23 16.28
N ASN A 288 4.40 11.14 17.08
CA ASN A 288 4.15 11.19 18.51
C ASN A 288 2.69 11.54 18.83
N GLU A 289 2.08 12.45 18.09
CA GLU A 289 0.66 12.81 18.24
C GLU A 289 -0.26 11.60 17.92
N GLN A 290 0.02 10.90 16.83
CA GLN A 290 -0.72 9.67 16.47
C GLN A 290 -0.53 8.56 17.52
N GLN A 291 0.68 8.39 18.08
CA GLN A 291 0.93 7.39 19.11
C GLN A 291 0.23 7.74 20.42
N GLN A 292 0.17 9.01 20.78
CA GLN A 292 -0.60 9.45 21.96
C GLN A 292 -2.10 9.20 21.78
N LEU A 293 -2.62 9.44 20.59
CA LEU A 293 -4.02 9.14 20.26
C LEU A 293 -4.31 7.64 20.35
N LEU A 294 -3.45 6.79 19.78
CA LEU A 294 -3.55 5.33 19.87
C LEU A 294 -3.56 4.84 21.33
N ASN A 295 -2.65 5.35 22.15
CA ASN A 295 -2.59 5.00 23.55
C ASN A 295 -3.84 5.45 24.32
N ALA A 296 -4.38 6.62 23.97
CA ALA A 296 -5.61 7.13 24.54
C ALA A 296 -6.84 6.27 24.15
N LEU A 297 -6.94 5.88 22.86
CA LEU A 297 -7.99 5.00 22.33
C LEU A 297 -7.90 3.59 22.94
N HIS A 298 -6.70 3.06 23.09
CA HIS A 298 -6.49 1.79 23.81
C HIS A 298 -6.93 1.88 25.27
N GLY A 299 -6.61 2.99 25.96
CA GLY A 299 -7.09 3.26 27.31
C GLY A 299 -8.63 3.32 27.41
N LEU A 300 -9.31 3.82 26.36
CA LEU A 300 -10.78 3.84 26.29
C LEU A 300 -11.40 2.46 26.10
N SER A 301 -10.71 1.54 25.41
CA SER A 301 -11.20 0.16 25.24
C SER A 301 -11.21 -0.65 26.52
N LEU A 302 -10.46 -0.23 27.53
CA LEU A 302 -10.33 -0.88 28.83
C LEU A 302 -11.31 -0.33 29.90
N VAL A 303 -12.12 0.69 29.57
CA VAL A 303 -13.01 1.39 30.52
C VAL A 303 -14.45 1.33 30.00
N SER A 304 -15.42 1.06 30.87
CA SER A 304 -16.84 0.99 30.52
C SER A 304 -17.68 2.04 31.27
N GLY A 305 -18.88 2.35 30.76
CA GLY A 305 -19.86 3.24 31.36
C GLY A 305 -19.47 4.70 31.45
N GLU A 306 -19.94 5.43 32.46
CA GLU A 306 -19.75 6.89 32.62
C GLU A 306 -18.27 7.34 32.59
N ARG A 307 -17.37 6.47 33.03
CA ARG A 307 -15.92 6.78 32.93
C ARG A 307 -15.40 6.85 31.50
N ARG A 308 -16.02 6.09 30.59
CA ARG A 308 -15.67 6.11 29.17
C ARG A 308 -16.13 7.43 28.53
N GLU A 309 -17.35 7.88 28.82
CA GLU A 309 -17.91 9.13 28.31
C GLU A 309 -17.09 10.35 28.76
N ALA A 310 -16.73 10.43 30.05
CA ALA A 310 -15.90 11.50 30.57
C ALA A 310 -14.50 11.55 29.92
N LYS A 311 -13.91 10.40 29.64
CA LYS A 311 -12.59 10.32 29.00
C LYS A 311 -12.64 10.65 27.51
N VAL A 312 -13.75 10.38 26.86
CA VAL A 312 -14.05 10.80 25.48
C VAL A 312 -14.15 12.33 25.39
N GLU A 313 -14.89 12.93 26.29
CA GLU A 313 -15.05 14.39 26.36
C GLU A 313 -13.70 15.10 26.62
N GLU A 314 -12.88 14.54 27.50
CA GLU A 314 -11.48 15.01 27.74
C GLU A 314 -10.64 14.96 26.46
N LEU A 315 -10.71 13.84 25.70
CA LEU A 315 -9.96 13.69 24.44
C LEU A 315 -10.46 14.66 23.36
N CYS A 316 -11.76 14.82 23.20
CA CYS A 316 -12.34 15.76 22.27
C CYS A 316 -11.98 17.21 22.61
N SER A 317 -11.92 17.58 23.89
CA SER A 317 -11.54 18.93 24.32
C SER A 317 -10.05 19.25 24.07
N LYS A 318 -9.17 18.26 24.23
CA LYS A 318 -7.72 18.41 23.95
C LYS A 318 -7.40 18.60 22.48
N HIS A 319 -8.25 18.08 21.59
CA HIS A 319 -8.07 18.12 20.14
C HIS A 319 -9.13 19.01 19.43
N SER A 320 -9.76 19.92 20.17
CA SER A 320 -10.81 20.79 19.67
C SER A 320 -10.38 21.56 18.41
N GLY A 321 -11.18 21.45 17.35
CA GLY A 321 -10.94 22.09 16.06
C GLY A 321 -9.96 21.34 15.14
N SER A 322 -9.49 20.17 15.52
CA SER A 322 -8.61 19.33 14.69
C SER A 322 -9.37 18.20 13.98
N GLN A 323 -8.76 17.64 12.92
CA GLN A 323 -9.27 16.42 12.28
C GLN A 323 -9.37 15.24 13.26
N THR A 324 -8.54 15.25 14.29
CA THR A 324 -8.50 14.27 15.37
C THR A 324 -9.79 14.28 16.20
N GLU A 325 -10.41 15.44 16.46
CA GLU A 325 -11.71 15.53 17.14
C GLU A 325 -12.81 14.82 16.34
N SER A 326 -12.88 15.06 15.02
CA SER A 326 -13.83 14.42 14.13
C SER A 326 -13.67 12.89 14.11
N LEU A 327 -12.44 12.43 14.09
CA LEU A 327 -12.09 11.00 14.12
C LEU A 327 -12.52 10.35 15.44
N VAL A 328 -12.18 10.97 16.58
CA VAL A 328 -12.56 10.47 17.92
C VAL A 328 -14.08 10.37 18.05
N ARG A 329 -14.84 11.39 17.62
CA ARG A 329 -16.31 11.38 17.65
C ARG A 329 -16.91 10.29 16.73
N ARG A 330 -16.26 9.97 15.62
CA ARG A 330 -16.71 8.94 14.66
C ARG A 330 -16.42 7.50 15.13
N LEU A 331 -15.28 7.29 15.80
CA LEU A 331 -14.89 5.97 16.34
C LEU A 331 -15.69 5.58 17.61
N LEU A 332 -16.41 6.53 18.20
CA LEU A 332 -17.15 6.35 19.45
C LEU A 332 -18.67 6.28 19.26
N ARG A 333 -19.14 6.46 18.02
CA ARG A 333 -20.51 6.13 17.60
C ARG A 333 -20.60 4.70 17.11
#